data_786ab3f0d2e7ddae33fa39ab86c9210f
#
_entry.id   786ab3f0d2e7ddae33fa39ab86c9210f
#
_cell.length_a   1.000
_cell.length_b   1.000
_cell.length_c   1.000
_cell.angle_alpha   90.00
_cell.angle_beta   90.00
_cell.angle_gamma   90.00
#
_symmetry.space_group_name_H-M   'P 1'
#
loop_
_entity.id
_entity.type
_entity.pdbx_description
1 polymer ?
#
loop_
_entity_poly.entity_id
_entity_poly.type
_entity_poly.pdbx_seq_one_letter_code
_entity_poly.pdbx_strand_id
1 'polypeptide(L)'
;RRQREDWQRDATRDLATGRTRNAIVAYDRHGMVHAAETREQARGDLIDRWDRDRQASPDASHIILTHTNAEVRELNEAARDRMRTAGDLGEDVRVTVERGDRNFASGDRVMFLQNERGLGVKNGTLGTIEQVSAESMTVQTDDGRSIAFDLKDYDRIDHGYAATIHKAQGMTVDQTHVLATPGMDSHGSYVALSRHRDGMNLHYGRDDFASQDKLVN
;
A
#
# COMPACT_ATOMS: atom_id res chain seq x y z
N ARG A 1 -9.71 8.20 14.78
CA ARG A 1 -9.82 9.43 14.00
C ARG A 1 -8.95 9.29 12.75
N ARG A 2 -9.57 9.21 11.53
CA ARG A 2 -8.87 8.91 10.28
C ARG A 2 -7.99 10.04 9.77
N GLN A 3 -8.43 11.29 9.94
CA GLN A 3 -7.76 12.46 9.38
C GLN A 3 -7.72 13.55 10.41
N ARG A 4 -6.61 14.26 10.47
CA ARG A 4 -6.36 15.26 11.50
C ARG A 4 -6.70 16.67 11.06
N GLU A 5 -6.52 16.99 9.78
CA GLU A 5 -6.67 18.33 9.26
C GLU A 5 -8.03 18.52 8.58
N ASP A 6 -8.60 19.71 8.72
CA ASP A 6 -9.92 20.02 8.19
C ASP A 6 -9.99 19.90 6.67
N TRP A 7 -8.94 20.34 5.96
CA TRP A 7 -8.93 20.25 4.51
C TRP A 7 -8.95 18.79 4.02
N GLN A 8 -8.33 17.87 4.75
CA GLN A 8 -8.37 16.45 4.44
C GLN A 8 -9.78 15.89 4.60
N ARG A 9 -10.48 16.28 5.66
CA ARG A 9 -11.87 15.88 5.88
C ARG A 9 -12.77 16.40 4.78
N ASP A 10 -12.57 17.66 4.35
CA ASP A 10 -13.35 18.27 3.27
C ASP A 10 -13.08 17.56 1.94
N ALA A 11 -11.80 17.24 1.64
CA ALA A 11 -11.43 16.50 0.44
C ALA A 11 -12.08 15.10 0.44
N THR A 12 -12.08 14.40 1.57
CA THR A 12 -12.73 13.09 1.69
C THR A 12 -14.25 13.21 1.45
N ARG A 13 -14.87 14.26 1.96
CA ARG A 13 -16.29 14.52 1.70
C ARG A 13 -16.56 14.77 0.23
N ASP A 14 -15.70 15.53 -0.44
CA ASP A 14 -15.82 15.78 -1.88
C ASP A 14 -15.73 14.49 -2.70
N LEU A 15 -14.81 13.58 -2.31
CA LEU A 15 -14.73 12.26 -2.95
C LEU A 15 -16.02 11.46 -2.74
N ALA A 16 -16.56 11.45 -1.52
CA ALA A 16 -17.76 10.71 -1.18
C ALA A 16 -18.99 11.23 -1.95
N THR A 17 -19.02 12.51 -2.32
CA THR A 17 -20.13 13.12 -3.07
C THR A 17 -19.88 13.23 -4.56
N GLY A 18 -18.82 12.59 -5.09
CA GLY A 18 -18.48 12.59 -6.50
C GLY A 18 -17.73 13.83 -6.98
N ARG A 19 -17.27 14.67 -6.07
CA ARG A 19 -16.48 15.87 -6.38
C ARG A 19 -14.97 15.58 -6.36
N THR A 20 -14.57 14.56 -7.11
CA THR A 20 -13.18 14.06 -7.14
C THR A 20 -12.20 15.16 -7.57
N ARG A 21 -12.57 15.98 -8.56
CA ARG A 21 -11.73 17.09 -9.03
C ARG A 21 -11.38 18.05 -7.88
N ASN A 22 -12.35 18.43 -7.05
CA ASN A 22 -12.10 19.32 -5.91
C ASN A 22 -11.13 18.71 -4.91
N ALA A 23 -11.28 17.42 -4.66
CA ALA A 23 -10.38 16.68 -3.77
C ALA A 23 -8.94 16.66 -4.32
N ILE A 24 -8.76 16.34 -5.59
CA ILE A 24 -7.43 16.33 -6.24
C ILE A 24 -6.78 17.71 -6.17
N VAL A 25 -7.55 18.77 -6.45
CA VAL A 25 -7.04 20.15 -6.35
C VAL A 25 -6.60 20.48 -4.93
N ALA A 26 -7.36 20.05 -3.91
CA ALA A 26 -7.00 20.28 -2.51
C ALA A 26 -5.70 19.56 -2.15
N TYR A 27 -5.54 18.29 -2.55
CA TYR A 27 -4.30 17.56 -2.32
C TYR A 27 -3.11 18.16 -3.06
N ASP A 28 -3.31 18.64 -4.28
CA ASP A 28 -2.24 19.32 -5.06
C ASP A 28 -1.79 20.61 -4.39
N ARG A 29 -2.72 21.43 -3.88
CA ARG A 29 -2.39 22.66 -3.13
C ARG A 29 -1.51 22.40 -1.92
N HIS A 30 -1.60 21.22 -1.32
CA HIS A 30 -0.79 20.83 -0.17
C HIS A 30 0.44 20.01 -0.59
N GLY A 31 0.79 20.00 -1.87
CA GLY A 31 2.01 19.36 -2.37
C GLY A 31 1.95 17.82 -2.37
N MET A 32 0.77 17.24 -2.45
CA MET A 32 0.58 15.80 -2.35
C MET A 32 0.26 15.10 -3.68
N VAL A 33 0.28 15.85 -4.80
CA VAL A 33 0.12 15.30 -6.15
C VAL A 33 1.42 15.52 -6.91
N HIS A 34 1.98 14.45 -7.46
CA HIS A 34 3.31 14.44 -8.05
C HIS A 34 3.25 13.88 -9.47
N ALA A 35 3.63 14.68 -10.45
CA ALA A 35 3.74 14.26 -11.83
C ALA A 35 5.21 13.90 -12.16
N ALA A 36 5.39 12.89 -13.00
CA ALA A 36 6.67 12.57 -13.61
C ALA A 36 6.49 12.44 -15.12
N GLU A 37 7.57 12.40 -15.89
CA GLU A 37 7.47 12.28 -17.35
C GLU A 37 6.88 10.94 -17.77
N THR A 38 7.22 9.87 -17.05
CA THR A 38 6.77 8.51 -17.35
C THR A 38 6.22 7.82 -16.11
N ARG A 39 5.42 6.78 -16.31
CA ARG A 39 4.94 5.91 -15.22
C ARG A 39 6.13 5.30 -14.47
N GLU A 40 7.16 4.89 -15.18
CA GLU A 40 8.35 4.30 -14.57
C GLU A 40 9.02 5.29 -13.61
N GLN A 41 9.17 6.56 -14.00
CA GLN A 41 9.69 7.60 -13.12
C GLN A 41 8.75 7.87 -11.95
N ALA A 42 7.45 7.92 -12.20
CA ALA A 42 6.45 8.09 -11.14
C ALA A 42 6.54 6.96 -10.11
N ARG A 43 6.73 5.72 -10.56
CA ARG A 43 6.94 4.56 -9.68
C ARG A 43 8.19 4.75 -8.83
N GLY A 44 9.30 5.15 -9.44
CA GLY A 44 10.55 5.42 -8.74
C GLY A 44 10.42 6.53 -7.70
N ASP A 45 9.75 7.63 -8.06
CA ASP A 45 9.51 8.75 -7.15
C ASP A 45 8.63 8.34 -5.98
N LEU A 46 7.61 7.53 -6.24
CA LEU A 46 6.74 6.99 -5.20
C LEU A 46 7.54 6.13 -4.21
N ILE A 47 8.36 5.24 -4.72
CA ILE A 47 9.18 4.35 -3.87
C ILE A 47 10.19 5.16 -3.05
N ASP A 48 10.81 6.19 -3.63
CA ASP A 48 11.71 7.09 -2.90
C ASP A 48 10.98 7.76 -1.73
N ARG A 49 9.76 8.25 -1.98
CA ARG A 49 8.95 8.91 -0.95
C ARG A 49 8.50 7.92 0.12
N TRP A 50 8.01 6.76 -0.28
CA TRP A 50 7.63 5.69 0.64
C TRP A 50 8.81 5.31 1.55
N ASP A 51 9.99 5.15 0.97
CA ASP A 51 11.20 4.77 1.71
C ASP A 51 11.58 5.83 2.74
N ARG A 52 11.56 7.11 2.36
CA ARG A 52 11.81 8.22 3.30
C ARG A 52 10.77 8.27 4.41
N ASP A 53 9.49 8.14 4.05
CA ASP A 53 8.40 8.27 5.01
C ASP A 53 8.39 7.12 6.02
N ARG A 54 8.69 5.89 5.59
CA ARG A 54 8.78 4.75 6.51
C ARG A 54 9.95 4.91 7.50
N GLN A 55 11.05 5.48 7.05
CA GLN A 55 12.21 5.73 7.93
C GLN A 55 11.95 6.87 8.90
N ALA A 56 11.25 7.91 8.45
CA ALA A 56 10.90 9.06 9.29
C ALA A 56 9.80 8.73 10.31
N SER A 57 8.92 7.78 10.00
CA SER A 57 7.79 7.40 10.84
C SER A 57 7.71 5.87 10.94
N PRO A 58 8.66 5.22 11.64
CA PRO A 58 8.75 3.76 11.65
C PRO A 58 7.58 3.07 12.35
N ASP A 59 6.86 3.78 13.23
CA ASP A 59 5.68 3.25 13.92
C ASP A 59 4.38 3.46 13.15
N ALA A 60 4.40 4.25 12.08
CA ALA A 60 3.23 4.47 11.24
C ALA A 60 3.04 3.32 10.26
N SER A 61 1.78 2.99 9.97
CA SER A 61 1.47 2.03 8.92
C SER A 61 1.45 2.72 7.56
N HIS A 62 2.00 2.05 6.56
CA HIS A 62 2.09 2.54 5.18
C HIS A 62 1.53 1.51 4.23
N ILE A 63 0.85 1.95 3.19
CA ILE A 63 0.42 1.09 2.08
C ILE A 63 0.62 1.83 0.75
N ILE A 64 1.08 1.10 -0.23
CA ILE A 64 1.17 1.57 -1.61
C ILE A 64 -0.03 1.00 -2.35
N LEU A 65 -0.78 1.84 -3.06
CA LEU A 65 -1.98 1.43 -3.77
C LEU A 65 -1.87 1.75 -5.25
N THR A 66 -2.34 0.84 -6.08
CA THR A 66 -2.39 1.02 -7.52
C THR A 66 -3.52 0.20 -8.13
N HIS A 67 -3.68 0.25 -9.46
CA HIS A 67 -4.83 -0.34 -10.13
C HIS A 67 -4.67 -1.84 -10.39
N THR A 68 -3.54 -2.29 -10.95
CA THR A 68 -3.38 -3.65 -11.47
C THR A 68 -2.44 -4.50 -10.62
N ASN A 69 -2.66 -5.82 -10.65
CA ASN A 69 -1.78 -6.78 -9.97
C ASN A 69 -0.35 -6.76 -10.54
N ALA A 70 -0.18 -6.46 -11.81
CA ALA A 70 1.15 -6.33 -12.41
C ALA A 70 1.93 -5.17 -11.78
N GLU A 71 1.29 -4.01 -11.61
CA GLU A 71 1.91 -2.86 -10.93
C GLU A 71 2.15 -3.14 -9.45
N VAL A 72 1.24 -3.85 -8.79
CA VAL A 72 1.44 -4.26 -7.38
C VAL A 72 2.72 -5.07 -7.24
N ARG A 73 2.96 -6.01 -8.15
CA ARG A 73 4.16 -6.85 -8.13
C ARG A 73 5.43 -6.02 -8.27
N GLU A 74 5.45 -5.11 -9.23
CA GLU A 74 6.57 -4.19 -9.45
C GLU A 74 6.86 -3.35 -8.21
N LEU A 75 5.80 -2.81 -7.59
CA LEU A 75 5.93 -1.97 -6.40
C LEU A 75 6.39 -2.77 -5.18
N ASN A 76 5.88 -3.98 -4.99
CA ASN A 76 6.33 -4.85 -3.90
C ASN A 76 7.83 -5.19 -4.05
N GLU A 77 8.28 -5.52 -5.26
CA GLU A 77 9.69 -5.77 -5.52
C GLU A 77 10.56 -4.56 -5.24
N ALA A 78 10.18 -3.40 -5.75
CA ALA A 78 10.93 -2.16 -5.57
C ALA A 78 11.01 -1.76 -4.09
N ALA A 79 9.91 -1.86 -3.36
CA ALA A 79 9.89 -1.58 -1.93
C ALA A 79 10.78 -2.56 -1.16
N ARG A 80 10.68 -3.83 -1.49
CA ARG A 80 11.50 -4.88 -0.86
C ARG A 80 12.99 -4.67 -1.09
N ASP A 81 13.39 -4.25 -2.30
CA ASP A 81 14.77 -3.93 -2.63
C ASP A 81 15.30 -2.79 -1.75
N ARG A 82 14.48 -1.77 -1.48
CA ARG A 82 14.86 -0.67 -0.57
C ARG A 82 15.04 -1.17 0.86
N MET A 83 14.18 -2.07 1.32
CA MET A 83 14.31 -2.70 2.63
C MET A 83 15.61 -3.48 2.73
N ARG A 84 15.95 -4.24 1.69
CA ARG A 84 17.21 -5.02 1.63
C ARG A 84 18.43 -4.10 1.68
N THR A 85 18.45 -3.07 0.86
CA THR A 85 19.54 -2.09 0.80
C THR A 85 19.75 -1.38 2.15
N ALA A 86 18.67 -1.11 2.87
CA ALA A 86 18.73 -0.49 4.19
C ALA A 86 19.15 -1.45 5.31
N GLY A 87 19.26 -2.75 5.03
CA GLY A 87 19.63 -3.75 6.04
C GLY A 87 18.47 -4.14 6.94
N ASP A 88 17.23 -3.88 6.54
CA ASP A 88 16.04 -4.10 7.36
C ASP A 88 15.41 -5.48 7.18
N LEU A 89 15.97 -6.31 6.29
CA LEU A 89 15.48 -7.67 6.06
C LEU A 89 16.52 -8.72 6.50
N GLY A 90 16.04 -9.80 7.11
CA GLY A 90 16.83 -10.99 7.37
C GLY A 90 17.09 -11.81 6.10
N GLU A 91 17.54 -13.04 6.28
CA GLU A 91 17.77 -13.96 5.14
C GLU A 91 16.45 -14.33 4.46
N ASP A 92 16.49 -14.42 3.13
CA ASP A 92 15.36 -14.90 2.35
C ASP A 92 15.09 -16.37 2.60
N VAL A 93 13.82 -16.69 2.82
CA VAL A 93 13.34 -18.06 2.90
C VAL A 93 12.35 -18.28 1.76
N ARG A 94 12.61 -19.28 0.92
CA ARG A 94 11.70 -19.66 -0.16
C ARG A 94 10.52 -20.41 0.41
N VAL A 95 9.31 -19.90 0.18
CA VAL A 95 8.07 -20.54 0.64
C VAL A 95 7.09 -20.66 -0.51
N THR A 96 6.25 -21.69 -0.47
CA THR A 96 5.14 -21.86 -1.39
C THR A 96 3.85 -21.42 -0.70
N VAL A 97 3.18 -20.43 -1.29
CA VAL A 97 1.89 -19.91 -0.81
C VAL A 97 0.86 -20.07 -1.92
N GLU A 98 -0.40 -19.74 -1.64
CA GLU A 98 -1.48 -19.93 -2.61
C GLU A 98 -1.18 -19.27 -3.96
N ARG A 99 -0.59 -18.06 -3.95
CA ARG A 99 -0.27 -17.31 -5.17
C ARG A 99 0.99 -17.77 -5.89
N GLY A 100 1.69 -18.75 -5.34
CA GLY A 100 2.93 -19.30 -5.91
C GLY A 100 4.11 -19.17 -4.98
N ASP A 101 5.31 -19.40 -5.52
CA ASP A 101 6.54 -19.31 -4.74
C ASP A 101 6.93 -17.86 -4.47
N ARG A 102 7.36 -17.60 -3.25
CA ARG A 102 7.79 -16.27 -2.80
C ARG A 102 9.02 -16.39 -1.92
N ASN A 103 9.84 -15.34 -1.91
CA ASN A 103 10.86 -15.15 -0.89
C ASN A 103 10.32 -14.25 0.20
N PHE A 104 10.32 -14.73 1.43
CA PHE A 104 9.99 -13.92 2.60
C PHE A 104 11.19 -13.89 3.55
N ALA A 105 11.32 -12.79 4.26
CA ALA A 105 12.37 -12.61 5.25
C ALA A 105 11.78 -11.96 6.51
N SER A 106 12.45 -12.15 7.64
CA SER A 106 12.15 -11.37 8.84
C SER A 106 12.27 -9.88 8.51
N GLY A 107 11.29 -9.09 8.89
CA GLY A 107 11.18 -7.67 8.57
C GLY A 107 10.30 -7.36 7.37
N ASP A 108 9.96 -8.34 6.53
CA ASP A 108 9.07 -8.11 5.39
C ASP A 108 7.66 -7.72 5.85
N ARG A 109 7.03 -6.85 5.06
CA ARG A 109 5.61 -6.57 5.20
C ARG A 109 4.81 -7.69 4.54
N VAL A 110 3.74 -8.10 5.19
CA VAL A 110 2.88 -9.18 4.72
C VAL A 110 1.41 -8.77 4.83
N MET A 111 0.62 -9.24 3.87
CA MET A 111 -0.83 -9.05 3.86
C MET A 111 -1.52 -10.40 3.89
N PHE A 112 -2.52 -10.54 4.77
CA PHE A 112 -3.42 -11.68 4.81
C PHE A 112 -4.52 -11.47 3.76
N LEU A 113 -4.78 -12.49 2.96
CA LEU A 113 -5.65 -12.37 1.78
C LEU A 113 -7.01 -13.00 1.96
N GLN A 114 -7.25 -13.64 3.10
CA GLN A 114 -8.51 -14.31 3.40
C GLN A 114 -8.78 -14.28 4.89
N ASN A 115 -10.07 -14.12 5.22
CA ASN A 115 -10.51 -14.19 6.61
C ASN A 115 -10.20 -15.58 7.19
N GLU A 116 -9.64 -15.61 8.39
CA GLU A 116 -9.46 -16.84 9.17
C GLU A 116 -9.70 -16.52 10.63
N ARG A 117 -10.85 -16.95 11.11
CA ARG A 117 -11.29 -16.65 12.49
C ARG A 117 -10.35 -17.26 13.53
N GLY A 118 -9.83 -18.47 13.29
CA GLY A 118 -8.90 -19.13 14.20
C GLY A 118 -7.60 -18.38 14.41
N LEU A 119 -7.16 -17.61 13.41
CA LEU A 119 -5.98 -16.75 13.52
C LEU A 119 -6.32 -15.32 13.92
N GLY A 120 -7.59 -14.93 13.85
CA GLY A 120 -8.02 -13.57 14.10
C GLY A 120 -7.64 -12.61 13.00
N VAL A 121 -7.47 -13.07 11.77
CA VAL A 121 -7.10 -12.23 10.62
C VAL A 121 -8.26 -12.09 9.66
N LYS A 122 -8.27 -10.96 8.94
CA LYS A 122 -9.22 -10.66 7.88
C LYS A 122 -8.49 -10.42 6.59
N ASN A 123 -9.20 -10.56 5.48
CA ASN A 123 -8.69 -10.15 4.18
C ASN A 123 -8.26 -8.68 4.23
N GLY A 124 -6.98 -8.42 3.97
CA GLY A 124 -6.40 -7.08 4.05
C GLY A 124 -5.66 -6.77 5.34
N THR A 125 -5.67 -7.67 6.33
CA THR A 125 -4.86 -7.48 7.54
C THR A 125 -3.38 -7.38 7.18
N LEU A 126 -2.71 -6.37 7.70
CA LEU A 126 -1.29 -6.10 7.45
C LEU A 126 -0.45 -6.40 8.68
N GLY A 127 0.78 -6.84 8.44
CA GLY A 127 1.73 -7.08 9.51
C GLY A 127 3.16 -7.12 9.03
N THR A 128 4.06 -7.33 9.98
CA THR A 128 5.50 -7.47 9.73
C THR A 128 5.95 -8.85 10.19
N ILE A 129 6.70 -9.54 9.35
CA ILE A 129 7.20 -10.88 9.67
C ILE A 129 8.27 -10.77 10.76
N GLU A 130 8.04 -11.49 11.87
CA GLU A 130 9.01 -11.63 12.93
C GLU A 130 9.97 -12.80 12.66
N GLN A 131 9.40 -13.93 12.25
CA GLN A 131 10.17 -15.14 11.93
C GLN A 131 9.51 -15.87 10.76
N VAL A 132 10.32 -16.51 9.92
CA VAL A 132 9.82 -17.33 8.80
C VAL A 132 10.73 -18.53 8.58
N SER A 133 10.11 -19.67 8.31
CA SER A 133 10.74 -20.89 7.81
C SER A 133 9.98 -21.39 6.60
N ALA A 134 10.46 -22.45 5.97
CA ALA A 134 9.73 -23.05 4.84
C ALA A 134 8.34 -23.56 5.22
N GLU A 135 8.12 -23.87 6.51
CA GLU A 135 6.88 -24.50 7.00
C GLU A 135 5.99 -23.55 7.81
N SER A 136 6.53 -22.47 8.37
CA SER A 136 5.80 -21.65 9.34
C SER A 136 6.21 -20.19 9.30
N MET A 137 5.35 -19.35 9.87
CA MET A 137 5.58 -17.91 9.92
C MET A 137 5.01 -17.33 11.22
N THR A 138 5.71 -16.36 11.79
CA THR A 138 5.21 -15.53 12.88
C THR A 138 5.15 -14.09 12.42
N VAL A 139 3.99 -13.47 12.57
CA VAL A 139 3.72 -12.11 12.08
C VAL A 139 3.21 -11.26 13.23
N GLN A 140 3.77 -10.07 13.38
CA GLN A 140 3.20 -9.03 14.23
C GLN A 140 2.27 -8.17 13.37
N THR A 141 0.98 -8.23 13.67
CA THR A 141 0.00 -7.40 12.98
C THR A 141 0.14 -5.94 13.36
N ASP A 142 -0.35 -5.04 12.50
CA ASP A 142 -0.26 -3.59 12.77
C ASP A 142 -1.09 -3.16 13.99
N ASP A 143 -2.08 -3.97 14.41
CA ASP A 143 -2.83 -3.74 15.65
C ASP A 143 -2.15 -4.34 16.90
N GLY A 144 -0.92 -4.82 16.76
CA GLY A 144 -0.07 -5.22 17.89
C GLY A 144 -0.16 -6.69 18.32
N ARG A 145 -0.88 -7.54 17.57
CA ARG A 145 -0.99 -8.97 17.88
C ARG A 145 0.15 -9.75 17.25
N SER A 146 0.62 -10.79 17.92
CA SER A 146 1.58 -11.75 17.36
C SER A 146 0.82 -13.00 16.93
N ILE A 147 0.94 -13.38 15.67
CA ILE A 147 0.22 -14.49 15.06
C ILE A 147 1.23 -15.48 14.49
N ALA A 148 1.19 -16.73 14.98
CA ALA A 148 2.01 -17.81 14.48
C ALA A 148 1.13 -18.85 13.77
N PHE A 149 1.56 -19.31 12.61
CA PHE A 149 0.80 -20.29 11.83
C PHE A 149 1.71 -21.15 10.97
N ASP A 150 1.24 -22.37 10.68
CA ASP A 150 1.88 -23.25 9.72
C ASP A 150 1.33 -22.98 8.34
N LEU A 151 2.20 -22.94 7.33
CA LEU A 151 1.81 -22.64 5.96
C LEU A 151 0.92 -23.72 5.34
N LYS A 152 1.00 -24.96 5.81
CA LYS A 152 0.07 -26.03 5.40
C LYS A 152 -1.38 -25.75 5.85
N ASP A 153 -1.56 -25.00 6.93
CA ASP A 153 -2.88 -24.67 7.48
C ASP A 153 -3.42 -23.36 6.95
N TYR A 154 -2.51 -22.40 6.68
CA TYR A 154 -2.88 -21.09 6.13
C TYR A 154 -1.73 -20.56 5.25
N ASP A 155 -2.01 -20.41 3.96
CA ASP A 155 -1.02 -19.95 2.96
C ASP A 155 -1.53 -18.76 2.12
N ARG A 156 -2.60 -18.10 2.57
CA ARG A 156 -3.23 -17.01 1.83
C ARG A 156 -2.63 -15.68 2.24
N ILE A 157 -1.37 -15.53 1.91
CA ILE A 157 -0.55 -14.35 2.22
C ILE A 157 0.22 -13.93 0.98
N ASP A 158 0.62 -12.67 0.94
CA ASP A 158 1.57 -12.15 -0.03
C ASP A 158 2.34 -10.99 0.59
N HIS A 159 3.31 -10.45 -0.14
CA HIS A 159 3.99 -9.24 0.31
C HIS A 159 2.96 -8.12 0.50
N GLY A 160 3.13 -7.33 1.52
CA GLY A 160 2.17 -6.32 1.96
C GLY A 160 2.68 -4.89 1.88
N TYR A 161 3.66 -4.60 1.01
CA TYR A 161 4.08 -3.23 0.75
C TYR A 161 3.06 -2.52 -0.13
N ALA A 162 2.56 -3.22 -1.14
CA ALA A 162 1.61 -2.70 -2.10
C ALA A 162 0.40 -3.62 -2.27
N ALA A 163 -0.73 -3.03 -2.65
CA ALA A 163 -1.98 -3.74 -2.92
C ALA A 163 -2.76 -3.01 -4.02
N THR A 164 -3.75 -3.70 -4.59
CA THR A 164 -4.69 -3.04 -5.48
C THR A 164 -5.64 -2.14 -4.67
N ILE A 165 -6.14 -1.10 -5.31
CA ILE A 165 -7.14 -0.21 -4.73
C ILE A 165 -8.38 -1.00 -4.28
N HIS A 166 -8.78 -1.98 -5.07
CA HIS A 166 -9.90 -2.86 -4.74
C HIS A 166 -9.65 -3.63 -3.43
N LYS A 167 -8.45 -4.16 -3.24
CA LYS A 167 -8.06 -4.88 -2.02
C LYS A 167 -8.05 -3.97 -0.79
N ALA A 168 -7.82 -2.67 -0.98
CA ALA A 168 -7.73 -1.70 0.10
C ALA A 168 -9.09 -1.33 0.71
N GLN A 169 -10.20 -1.78 0.14
CA GLN A 169 -11.52 -1.51 0.70
C GLN A 169 -11.62 -2.04 2.12
N GLY A 170 -12.04 -1.17 3.04
CA GLY A 170 -12.11 -1.52 4.46
C GLY A 170 -10.81 -1.32 5.25
N MET A 171 -9.67 -1.15 4.57
CA MET A 171 -8.41 -0.81 5.22
C MET A 171 -8.38 0.61 5.75
N THR A 172 -7.68 0.80 6.85
CA THR A 172 -7.29 2.13 7.33
C THR A 172 -5.82 2.07 7.72
N VAL A 173 -5.03 2.97 7.13
CA VAL A 173 -3.59 3.07 7.37
C VAL A 173 -3.23 4.51 7.68
N ASP A 174 -2.04 4.73 8.26
CA ASP A 174 -1.62 6.08 8.62
C ASP A 174 -1.23 6.87 7.37
N GLN A 175 -0.49 6.26 6.44
CA GLN A 175 -0.03 6.93 5.22
C GLN A 175 -0.27 6.04 4.01
N THR A 176 -0.76 6.65 2.94
CA THR A 176 -1.06 5.99 1.67
C THR A 176 -0.26 6.63 0.55
N HIS A 177 0.34 5.80 -0.28
CA HIS A 177 1.09 6.22 -1.47
C HIS A 177 0.41 5.61 -2.69
N VAL A 178 -0.08 6.42 -3.60
CA VAL A 178 -0.91 5.96 -4.72
C VAL A 178 -0.18 6.18 -6.04
N LEU A 179 -0.09 5.12 -6.84
CA LEU A 179 0.31 5.24 -8.25
C LEU A 179 -0.96 5.18 -9.10
N ALA A 180 -1.33 6.32 -9.67
CA ALA A 180 -2.47 6.41 -10.57
C ALA A 180 -2.07 5.93 -11.96
N THR A 181 -2.89 5.03 -12.53
CA THR A 181 -2.71 4.50 -13.89
C THR A 181 -4.06 4.50 -14.61
N PRO A 182 -4.08 4.46 -15.97
CA PRO A 182 -5.33 4.39 -16.70
C PRO A 182 -6.18 3.19 -16.27
N GLY A 183 -7.50 3.37 -16.27
CA GLY A 183 -8.45 2.36 -15.81
C GLY A 183 -8.96 2.58 -14.40
N MET A 184 -8.35 3.49 -13.63
CA MET A 184 -8.91 3.93 -12.35
C MET A 184 -10.10 4.85 -12.60
N ASP A 185 -11.22 4.55 -11.99
CA ASP A 185 -12.42 5.39 -12.06
C ASP A 185 -12.51 6.33 -10.84
N SER A 186 -13.52 7.19 -10.80
CA SER A 186 -13.75 8.11 -9.68
C SER A 186 -13.94 7.38 -8.36
N HIS A 187 -14.58 6.21 -8.39
CA HIS A 187 -14.77 5.40 -7.19
C HIS A 187 -13.45 4.82 -6.69
N GLY A 188 -12.61 4.31 -7.60
CA GLY A 188 -11.26 3.84 -7.27
C GLY A 188 -10.42 4.95 -6.66
N SER A 189 -10.46 6.15 -7.25
CA SER A 189 -9.78 7.33 -6.69
C SER A 189 -10.26 7.65 -5.28
N TYR A 190 -11.58 7.60 -5.05
CA TYR A 190 -12.13 7.81 -3.72
C TYR A 190 -11.59 6.81 -2.70
N VAL A 191 -11.62 5.51 -3.03
CA VAL A 191 -11.12 4.47 -2.15
C VAL A 191 -9.64 4.71 -1.82
N ALA A 192 -8.81 4.97 -2.84
CA ALA A 192 -7.38 5.21 -2.66
C ALA A 192 -7.11 6.42 -1.77
N LEU A 193 -7.79 7.53 -2.04
CA LEU A 193 -7.55 8.79 -1.34
C LEU A 193 -8.13 8.83 0.07
N SER A 194 -9.10 7.97 0.40
CA SER A 194 -9.76 7.96 1.71
C SER A 194 -9.12 7.05 2.74
N ARG A 195 -8.14 6.21 2.37
CA ARG A 195 -7.58 5.16 3.24
C ARG A 195 -6.37 5.57 4.08
N HIS A 196 -6.28 6.83 4.44
CA HIS A 196 -5.16 7.33 5.26
C HIS A 196 -5.65 8.09 6.49
N ARG A 197 -4.83 8.09 7.54
CA ARG A 197 -5.05 8.88 8.76
C ARG A 197 -4.25 10.17 8.75
N ASP A 198 -2.97 10.08 8.37
CA ASP A 198 -2.00 11.17 8.52
C ASP A 198 -1.61 11.80 7.19
N GLY A 199 -1.67 11.07 6.09
CA GLY A 199 -1.31 11.64 4.80
C GLY A 199 -1.47 10.69 3.64
N MET A 200 -1.55 11.28 2.45
CA MET A 200 -1.62 10.58 1.18
C MET A 200 -0.79 11.34 0.15
N ASN A 201 -0.07 10.61 -0.69
CA ASN A 201 0.61 11.16 -1.85
C ASN A 201 0.16 10.42 -3.09
N LEU A 202 -0.17 11.15 -4.14
CA LEU A 202 -0.61 10.61 -5.43
C LEU A 202 0.48 10.88 -6.48
N HIS A 203 0.90 9.83 -7.16
CA HIS A 203 1.92 9.89 -8.21
C HIS A 203 1.33 9.45 -9.54
N TYR A 204 1.71 10.12 -10.62
CA TYR A 204 1.31 9.71 -11.97
C TYR A 204 2.38 10.10 -13.01
N GLY A 205 2.39 9.37 -14.13
CA GLY A 205 3.22 9.67 -15.28
C GLY A 205 2.45 10.46 -16.35
N ARG A 206 3.12 11.42 -17.00
CA ARG A 206 2.50 12.21 -18.08
C ARG A 206 2.29 11.40 -19.35
N ASP A 207 2.92 10.26 -19.48
CA ASP A 207 2.62 9.29 -20.54
C ASP A 207 1.27 8.60 -20.33
N ASP A 208 0.80 8.50 -19.08
CA ASP A 208 -0.52 7.95 -18.74
C ASP A 208 -1.61 9.03 -18.71
N PHE A 209 -1.29 10.18 -18.12
CA PHE A 209 -2.22 11.30 -17.98
C PHE A 209 -1.48 12.58 -18.35
N ALA A 210 -1.90 13.22 -19.44
CA ALA A 210 -1.23 14.42 -19.96
C ALA A 210 -1.22 15.59 -18.95
N SER A 211 -2.22 15.62 -18.05
CA SER A 211 -2.33 16.65 -17.02
C SER A 211 -3.10 16.09 -15.82
N GLN A 212 -3.05 16.81 -14.71
CA GLN A 212 -3.81 16.49 -13.51
C GLN A 212 -5.31 16.36 -13.76
N ASP A 213 -5.87 17.17 -14.67
CA ASP A 213 -7.29 17.13 -15.01
C ASP A 213 -7.72 15.78 -15.59
N LYS A 214 -6.82 15.05 -16.22
CA LYS A 214 -7.11 13.74 -16.80
C LYS A 214 -7.23 12.64 -15.77
N LEU A 215 -6.75 12.86 -14.55
CA LEU A 215 -6.86 11.87 -13.45
C LEU A 215 -8.32 11.59 -13.06
N VAL A 216 -9.24 12.51 -13.31
CA VAL A 216 -10.63 12.45 -12.87
C VAL A 216 -11.63 12.20 -14.01
N ASN A 217 -11.15 11.96 -15.21
CA ASN A 217 -11.99 11.70 -16.40
C ASN A 217 -11.93 10.25 -16.83
#